data_2050471422f242af3b3307efe9403876
#
_entry.id   2050471422f242af3b3307efe9403876
#
_cell.length_a   1.000
_cell.length_b   1.000
_cell.length_c   1.000
_cell.angle_alpha   90.00
_cell.angle_beta   90.00
_cell.angle_gamma   90.00
#
_symmetry.space_group_name_H-M   'P 1'
#
loop_
_entity.id
_entity.type
_entity.pdbx_description
1 polymer ?
#
loop_
_entity_poly.entity_id
_entity_poly.type
_entity_poly.pdbx_seq_one_letter_code
_entity_poly.pdbx_strand_id
1 'polypeptide(L)'
;MKIKLFVISIILVLIFLQFRVINQVNNKFEILQAENPNKEQFEKIVGNAYPAIFTNVSENFFDLQKYSLNSINKIDSESRANLNTNLKNHFDYYAVPMKAKSEMAINLEGAGTTDYIMKQSNYRLLICQLKGVKKLILFTPNQGKYLYLDKTGCKSGISFWTDDLLQYPKLEKTQYVEVVLYPGQMIYIPYQWYWASLNEEDSFTVYHKSESFFSRFICS
;
A
#
# COMPACT_ATOMS: atom_id res chain seq x y z
N MET A 1 -45.93 -0.18 -4.30
CA MET A 1 -45.22 0.73 -3.40
C MET A 1 -44.38 -0.01 -2.34
N LYS A 2 -44.94 -1.02 -1.64
CA LYS A 2 -44.20 -1.77 -0.59
C LYS A 2 -42.94 -2.51 -1.06
N ILE A 3 -42.96 -3.12 -2.26
CA ILE A 3 -41.79 -3.83 -2.82
C ILE A 3 -40.63 -2.87 -3.12
N LYS A 4 -40.92 -1.68 -3.66
CA LYS A 4 -39.87 -0.66 -3.92
C LYS A 4 -39.22 -0.17 -2.64
N LEU A 5 -39.98 0.05 -1.57
CA LEU A 5 -39.47 0.42 -0.26
C LEU A 5 -38.59 -0.67 0.36
N PHE A 6 -38.97 -1.94 0.21
CA PHE A 6 -38.20 -3.08 0.69
C PHE A 6 -36.87 -3.20 -0.03
N VAL A 7 -36.83 -3.06 -1.36
CA VAL A 7 -35.60 -3.08 -2.15
C VAL A 7 -34.66 -1.92 -1.76
N ILE A 8 -35.22 -0.72 -1.60
CA ILE A 8 -34.42 0.45 -1.13
C ILE A 8 -33.82 0.19 0.25
N SER A 9 -34.57 -0.39 1.18
CA SER A 9 -34.08 -0.73 2.52
C SER A 9 -32.93 -1.71 2.47
N ILE A 10 -33.01 -2.76 1.63
CA ILE A 10 -31.91 -3.72 1.45
C ILE A 10 -30.65 -3.01 0.91
N ILE A 11 -30.81 -2.15 -0.10
CA ILE A 11 -29.68 -1.41 -0.67
C ILE A 11 -29.01 -0.52 0.39
N LEU A 12 -29.79 0.19 1.19
CA LEU A 12 -29.27 1.04 2.27
C LEU A 12 -28.53 0.22 3.34
N VAL A 13 -29.04 -0.95 3.69
CA VAL A 13 -28.35 -1.86 4.63
C VAL A 13 -27.04 -2.36 4.04
N LEU A 14 -27.02 -2.75 2.77
CA LEU A 14 -25.79 -3.18 2.10
C LEU A 14 -24.75 -2.05 2.02
N ILE A 15 -25.17 -0.83 1.70
CA ILE A 15 -24.32 0.36 1.70
C ILE A 15 -23.75 0.61 3.11
N PHE A 16 -24.59 0.54 4.13
CA PHE A 16 -24.17 0.74 5.52
C PHE A 16 -23.17 -0.33 6.00
N LEU A 17 -23.40 -1.60 5.64
CA LEU A 17 -22.46 -2.68 5.95
C LEU A 17 -21.11 -2.47 5.26
N GLN A 18 -21.12 -2.09 3.99
CA GLN A 18 -19.91 -1.76 3.25
C GLN A 18 -19.18 -0.56 3.87
N PHE A 19 -19.92 0.47 4.27
CA PHE A 19 -19.36 1.63 4.96
C PHE A 19 -18.66 1.25 6.27
N ARG A 20 -19.24 0.35 7.07
CA ARG A 20 -18.60 -0.15 8.31
C ARG A 20 -17.31 -0.91 8.02
N VAL A 21 -17.29 -1.78 7.01
CA VAL A 21 -16.11 -2.56 6.64
C VAL A 21 -14.98 -1.64 6.17
N ILE A 22 -15.28 -0.64 5.34
CA ILE A 22 -14.28 0.28 4.81
C ILE A 22 -13.68 1.17 5.92
N ASN A 23 -14.50 1.58 6.89
CA ASN A 23 -14.06 2.41 8.01
C ASN A 23 -13.48 1.60 9.19
N GLN A 24 -13.32 0.29 9.02
CA GLN A 24 -12.65 -0.51 10.04
C GLN A 24 -11.17 -0.10 10.10
N VAL A 25 -10.83 0.60 11.16
CA VAL A 25 -9.46 1.08 11.41
C VAL A 25 -8.88 0.28 12.56
N ASN A 26 -7.71 -0.30 12.33
CA ASN A 26 -6.97 -0.99 13.37
C ASN A 26 -5.80 -0.14 13.85
N ASN A 27 -5.65 0.00 15.16
CA ASN A 27 -4.59 0.78 15.80
C ASN A 27 -3.59 -0.10 16.57
N LYS A 28 -3.58 -1.40 16.34
CA LYS A 28 -2.60 -2.29 16.95
C LYS A 28 -1.35 -2.38 16.06
N PHE A 29 -0.18 -2.43 16.68
CA PHE A 29 1.10 -2.61 16.02
C PHE A 29 1.36 -4.10 15.77
N GLU A 30 0.62 -4.70 14.86
CA GLU A 30 0.71 -6.10 14.47
C GLU A 30 0.91 -6.19 12.96
N ILE A 31 1.83 -7.03 12.53
CA ILE A 31 2.07 -7.31 11.12
C ILE A 31 1.78 -8.78 10.88
N LEU A 32 0.85 -9.04 9.99
CA LEU A 32 0.54 -10.40 9.58
C LEU A 32 1.54 -10.87 8.51
N GLN A 33 1.79 -12.16 8.44
CA GLN A 33 2.66 -12.75 7.42
C GLN A 33 1.98 -13.95 6.78
N ALA A 34 2.12 -14.08 5.48
CA ALA A 34 1.65 -15.25 4.74
C ALA A 34 2.54 -15.51 3.52
N GLU A 35 2.72 -16.78 3.21
CA GLU A 35 3.47 -17.23 2.05
C GLU A 35 2.50 -17.60 0.93
N ASN A 36 2.73 -17.03 -0.27
CA ASN A 36 1.99 -17.30 -1.50
C ASN A 36 0.47 -17.52 -1.28
N PRO A 37 -0.25 -16.55 -0.70
CA PRO A 37 -1.65 -16.73 -0.35
C PRO A 37 -2.51 -16.85 -1.62
N ASN A 38 -3.46 -17.76 -1.61
CA ASN A 38 -4.53 -17.72 -2.61
C ASN A 38 -5.45 -16.51 -2.38
N LYS A 39 -6.36 -16.25 -3.33
CA LYS A 39 -7.24 -15.06 -3.28
C LYS A 39 -8.07 -14.98 -2.01
N GLU A 40 -8.62 -16.09 -1.56
CA GLU A 40 -9.46 -16.15 -0.36
C GLU A 40 -8.66 -15.86 0.91
N GLN A 41 -7.50 -16.48 1.04
CA GLN A 41 -6.56 -16.25 2.15
C GLN A 41 -6.11 -14.79 2.18
N PHE A 42 -5.75 -14.25 1.02
CA PHE A 42 -5.36 -12.85 0.87
C PHE A 42 -6.48 -11.92 1.35
N GLU A 43 -7.72 -12.08 0.85
CA GLU A 43 -8.85 -11.24 1.25
C GLU A 43 -9.17 -11.35 2.74
N LYS A 44 -9.04 -12.55 3.34
CA LYS A 44 -9.22 -12.76 4.77
C LYS A 44 -8.17 -12.00 5.60
N ILE A 45 -6.91 -12.00 5.15
CA ILE A 45 -5.82 -11.32 5.84
C ILE A 45 -6.01 -9.79 5.77
N VAL A 46 -6.21 -9.26 4.57
CA VAL A 46 -6.36 -7.79 4.40
C VAL A 46 -7.66 -7.25 5.00
N GLY A 47 -8.69 -8.10 5.12
CA GLY A 47 -9.94 -7.77 5.78
C GLY A 47 -9.81 -7.44 7.27
N ASN A 48 -8.72 -7.84 7.92
CA ASN A 48 -8.44 -7.51 9.32
C ASN A 48 -7.91 -6.07 9.52
N ALA A 49 -7.63 -5.35 8.43
CA ALA A 49 -7.06 -3.99 8.43
C ALA A 49 -5.74 -3.85 9.21
N TYR A 50 -4.94 -4.92 9.25
CA TYR A 50 -3.53 -4.91 9.68
C TYR A 50 -2.60 -4.85 8.47
N PRO A 51 -1.42 -4.22 8.59
CA PRO A 51 -0.36 -4.44 7.62
C PRO A 51 -0.04 -5.92 7.49
N ALA A 52 0.23 -6.36 6.27
CA ALA A 52 0.56 -7.76 6.03
C ALA A 52 1.69 -7.89 5.00
N ILE A 53 2.66 -8.75 5.30
CA ILE A 53 3.75 -9.10 4.40
C ILE A 53 3.43 -10.44 3.75
N PHE A 54 3.51 -10.46 2.43
CA PHE A 54 3.34 -11.66 1.62
C PHE A 54 4.68 -12.01 0.97
N THR A 55 5.09 -13.25 1.12
CA THR A 55 6.32 -13.78 0.52
C THR A 55 5.97 -14.69 -0.65
N ASN A 56 6.93 -14.89 -1.55
CA ASN A 56 6.80 -15.75 -2.73
C ASN A 56 5.62 -15.37 -3.67
N VAL A 57 5.17 -14.09 -3.62
CA VAL A 57 4.11 -13.60 -4.50
C VAL A 57 4.59 -13.30 -5.91
N SER A 58 5.89 -13.31 -6.13
CA SER A 58 6.53 -12.85 -7.37
C SER A 58 7.28 -13.96 -8.11
N GLU A 59 6.95 -15.24 -7.90
CA GLU A 59 7.61 -16.35 -8.63
C GLU A 59 7.62 -16.14 -10.15
N ASN A 60 6.59 -15.48 -10.69
CA ASN A 60 6.50 -15.12 -12.11
C ASN A 60 7.28 -13.85 -12.50
N PHE A 61 7.91 -13.15 -11.54
CA PHE A 61 8.69 -11.91 -11.80
C PHE A 61 10.20 -12.13 -11.78
N PHE A 62 10.69 -13.37 -11.66
CA PHE A 62 12.13 -13.66 -11.60
C PHE A 62 12.90 -13.12 -12.80
N ASP A 63 12.27 -12.97 -13.96
CA ASP A 63 12.90 -12.35 -15.13
C ASP A 63 13.24 -10.86 -14.91
N LEU A 64 12.54 -10.18 -14.01
CA LEU A 64 12.76 -8.76 -13.74
C LEU A 64 13.99 -8.48 -12.89
N GLN A 65 14.46 -9.46 -12.10
CA GLN A 65 15.71 -9.35 -11.36
C GLN A 65 16.94 -9.20 -12.28
N LYS A 66 16.81 -9.59 -13.56
CA LYS A 66 17.86 -9.42 -14.58
C LYS A 66 18.08 -7.96 -14.98
N TYR A 67 17.10 -7.07 -14.72
CA TYR A 67 17.21 -5.68 -15.10
C TYR A 67 17.95 -4.88 -14.03
N SER A 68 19.06 -4.24 -14.42
CA SER A 68 19.66 -3.16 -13.63
C SER A 68 18.88 -1.87 -13.85
N LEU A 69 19.02 -0.86 -12.96
CA LEU A 69 18.43 0.46 -13.15
C LEU A 69 18.78 1.03 -14.54
N ASN A 70 20.03 0.85 -14.96
CA ASN A 70 20.51 1.30 -16.28
C ASN A 70 19.90 0.52 -17.45
N SER A 71 19.59 -0.76 -17.27
CA SER A 71 19.00 -1.59 -18.33
C SER A 71 17.51 -1.35 -18.49
N ILE A 72 16.78 -1.10 -17.41
CA ILE A 72 15.34 -0.80 -17.46
C ILE A 72 15.06 0.51 -18.20
N ASN A 73 15.93 1.51 -18.03
CA ASN A 73 15.82 2.76 -18.77
C ASN A 73 16.09 2.61 -20.29
N LYS A 74 16.74 1.51 -20.69
CA LYS A 74 17.04 1.17 -22.10
C LYS A 74 16.07 0.16 -22.71
N ILE A 75 15.08 -0.33 -21.96
CA ILE A 75 14.06 -1.22 -22.49
C ILE A 75 13.27 -0.47 -23.56
N ASP A 76 13.10 -1.09 -24.72
CA ASP A 76 12.28 -0.57 -25.80
C ASP A 76 10.81 -0.42 -25.38
N SER A 77 10.06 0.38 -26.12
CA SER A 77 8.66 0.73 -25.79
C SER A 77 7.74 -0.49 -25.74
N GLU A 78 7.97 -1.49 -26.60
CA GLU A 78 7.14 -2.70 -26.67
C GLU A 78 7.38 -3.61 -25.46
N SER A 79 8.64 -3.87 -25.13
CA SER A 79 9.02 -4.66 -23.96
C SER A 79 8.54 -3.99 -22.66
N ARG A 80 8.59 -2.65 -22.58
CA ARG A 80 8.04 -1.90 -21.44
C ARG A 80 6.52 -2.01 -21.36
N ALA A 81 5.79 -1.97 -22.47
CA ALA A 81 4.36 -2.13 -22.51
C ALA A 81 3.95 -3.55 -22.07
N ASN A 82 4.66 -4.58 -22.56
CA ASN A 82 4.45 -5.96 -22.17
C ASN A 82 4.69 -6.18 -20.68
N LEU A 83 5.78 -5.61 -20.13
CA LEU A 83 6.09 -5.64 -18.71
C LEU A 83 4.97 -5.01 -17.87
N ASN A 84 4.52 -3.80 -18.23
CA ASN A 84 3.43 -3.11 -17.56
C ASN A 84 2.13 -3.91 -17.59
N THR A 85 1.81 -4.57 -18.71
CA THR A 85 0.61 -5.39 -18.86
C THR A 85 0.68 -6.62 -17.96
N ASN A 86 1.79 -7.32 -17.94
CA ASN A 86 1.98 -8.51 -17.12
C ASN A 86 1.91 -8.17 -15.62
N LEU A 87 2.61 -7.12 -15.19
CA LEU A 87 2.56 -6.63 -13.81
C LEU A 87 1.13 -6.24 -13.44
N LYS A 88 0.45 -5.48 -14.28
CA LYS A 88 -0.93 -5.07 -14.04
C LYS A 88 -1.87 -6.26 -13.87
N ASN A 89 -1.81 -7.23 -14.74
CA ASN A 89 -2.65 -8.43 -14.67
C ASN A 89 -2.40 -9.20 -13.37
N HIS A 90 -1.14 -9.32 -12.95
CA HIS A 90 -0.80 -9.96 -11.68
C HIS A 90 -1.36 -9.19 -10.48
N PHE A 91 -1.14 -7.87 -10.40
CA PHE A 91 -1.62 -7.06 -9.29
C PHE A 91 -3.15 -6.93 -9.29
N ASP A 92 -3.81 -6.99 -10.44
CA ASP A 92 -5.26 -7.00 -10.54
C ASP A 92 -5.87 -8.26 -9.87
N TYR A 93 -5.11 -9.35 -9.75
CA TYR A 93 -5.50 -10.51 -8.94
C TYR A 93 -5.68 -10.15 -7.46
N TYR A 94 -4.85 -9.26 -6.93
CA TYR A 94 -4.89 -8.77 -5.55
C TYR A 94 -5.69 -7.47 -5.37
N ALA A 95 -6.29 -6.95 -6.43
CA ALA A 95 -7.12 -5.75 -6.36
C ALA A 95 -8.38 -5.98 -5.53
N VAL A 96 -8.96 -4.88 -5.04
CA VAL A 96 -10.20 -4.92 -4.26
C VAL A 96 -11.34 -5.58 -5.03
N PRO A 97 -12.23 -6.32 -4.36
CA PRO A 97 -13.48 -6.79 -4.96
C PRO A 97 -14.29 -5.62 -5.50
N MET A 98 -15.00 -5.81 -6.63
CA MET A 98 -15.75 -4.76 -7.30
C MET A 98 -14.90 -3.50 -7.59
N LYS A 99 -13.69 -3.73 -8.11
CA LYS A 99 -12.70 -2.70 -8.44
C LYS A 99 -13.32 -1.62 -9.35
N ALA A 100 -13.28 -0.36 -8.90
CA ALA A 100 -13.68 0.80 -9.70
C ALA A 100 -12.47 1.50 -10.30
N LYS A 101 -11.34 1.54 -9.57
CA LYS A 101 -10.10 2.18 -9.99
C LYS A 101 -8.92 1.33 -9.56
N SER A 102 -7.92 1.26 -10.43
CA SER A 102 -6.63 0.63 -10.15
C SER A 102 -5.55 1.47 -10.82
N GLU A 103 -4.56 1.81 -10.04
CA GLU A 103 -3.36 2.54 -10.48
C GLU A 103 -2.12 1.73 -10.11
N MET A 104 -1.21 1.63 -11.05
CA MET A 104 0.08 0.99 -10.84
C MET A 104 1.19 1.99 -11.17
N ALA A 105 2.14 2.12 -10.28
CA ALA A 105 3.37 2.88 -10.50
C ALA A 105 4.58 1.97 -10.31
N ILE A 106 5.53 2.11 -11.21
CA ILE A 106 6.82 1.41 -11.15
C ILE A 106 7.87 2.47 -10.83
N ASN A 107 8.53 2.30 -9.70
CA ASN A 107 9.56 3.21 -9.22
C ASN A 107 10.93 2.55 -9.33
N LEU A 108 11.85 3.28 -9.93
CA LEU A 108 13.26 2.97 -10.03
C LEU A 108 14.01 4.06 -9.26
N GLU A 109 14.54 3.70 -8.10
CA GLU A 109 15.09 4.66 -7.16
C GLU A 109 16.48 4.22 -6.69
N GLY A 110 17.40 5.17 -6.58
CA GLY A 110 18.74 4.90 -6.08
C GLY A 110 18.77 4.64 -4.58
N ALA A 111 19.86 4.03 -4.11
CA ALA A 111 20.14 3.88 -2.69
C ALA A 111 20.12 5.25 -1.97
N GLY A 112 19.60 5.27 -0.74
CA GLY A 112 19.44 6.48 0.07
C GLY A 112 18.21 7.33 -0.25
N THR A 113 17.43 6.99 -1.29
CA THR A 113 16.17 7.71 -1.59
C THR A 113 15.14 7.44 -0.49
N THR A 114 14.51 8.51 0.01
CA THR A 114 13.51 8.44 1.08
C THR A 114 12.20 9.08 0.65
N ASP A 115 11.09 8.54 1.17
CA ASP A 115 9.78 9.18 1.13
C ASP A 115 9.51 9.94 2.42
N TYR A 116 8.77 11.04 2.32
CA TYR A 116 8.17 11.70 3.48
C TYR A 116 7.09 10.83 4.10
N ILE A 117 6.79 11.05 5.38
CA ILE A 117 5.66 10.38 6.02
C ILE A 117 4.37 10.80 5.33
N MET A 118 3.62 9.83 4.81
CA MET A 118 2.36 10.06 4.11
C MET A 118 1.25 9.13 4.61
N LYS A 119 0.02 9.62 4.51
CA LYS A 119 -1.17 8.86 4.84
C LYS A 119 -1.58 7.97 3.68
N GLN A 120 -1.90 6.71 3.99
CA GLN A 120 -2.53 5.83 3.02
C GLN A 120 -3.99 6.23 2.82
N SER A 121 -4.29 6.89 1.70
CA SER A 121 -5.61 7.42 1.35
C SER A 121 -6.43 6.50 0.44
N ASN A 122 -5.80 5.58 -0.30
CA ASN A 122 -6.51 4.59 -1.09
C ASN A 122 -6.99 3.43 -0.21
N TYR A 123 -8.07 2.76 -0.59
CA TYR A 123 -8.59 1.66 0.18
C TYR A 123 -7.58 0.51 0.31
N ARG A 124 -6.83 0.20 -0.76
CA ARG A 124 -5.78 -0.82 -0.76
C ARG A 124 -4.51 -0.28 -1.41
N LEU A 125 -3.40 -0.37 -0.71
CA LEU A 125 -2.05 -0.14 -1.22
C LEU A 125 -1.25 -1.43 -1.06
N LEU A 126 -0.67 -1.89 -2.15
CA LEU A 126 0.30 -2.97 -2.19
C LEU A 126 1.63 -2.40 -2.67
N ILE A 127 2.71 -2.69 -1.96
CA ILE A 127 4.08 -2.33 -2.34
C ILE A 127 4.85 -3.63 -2.51
N CYS A 128 5.29 -3.92 -3.72
CA CYS A 128 6.07 -5.12 -4.02
C CYS A 128 7.51 -4.74 -4.35
N GLN A 129 8.45 -5.32 -3.64
CA GLN A 129 9.87 -5.13 -3.87
C GLN A 129 10.35 -6.19 -4.86
N LEU A 130 10.82 -5.74 -6.03
CA LEU A 130 11.30 -6.64 -7.08
C LEU A 130 12.83 -6.74 -7.09
N LYS A 131 13.53 -5.66 -6.69
CA LYS A 131 14.98 -5.62 -6.58
C LYS A 131 15.40 -4.63 -5.50
N GLY A 132 16.56 -4.89 -4.85
CA GLY A 132 17.08 -4.08 -3.76
C GLY A 132 16.31 -4.29 -2.45
N VAL A 133 16.72 -3.59 -1.42
CA VAL A 133 16.13 -3.65 -0.07
C VAL A 133 15.46 -2.32 0.25
N LYS A 134 14.21 -2.40 0.69
CA LYS A 134 13.42 -1.23 1.09
C LYS A 134 13.01 -1.33 2.55
N LYS A 135 13.35 -0.34 3.34
CA LYS A 135 12.83 -0.16 4.69
C LYS A 135 11.55 0.67 4.66
N LEU A 136 10.57 0.28 5.48
CA LEU A 136 9.37 1.05 5.72
C LEU A 136 9.19 1.24 7.22
N ILE A 137 8.69 2.39 7.59
CA ILE A 137 8.10 2.63 8.91
C ILE A 137 6.61 2.84 8.75
N LEU A 138 5.85 2.20 9.63
CA LEU A 138 4.40 2.23 9.60
C LEU A 138 3.88 2.79 10.92
N PHE A 139 2.96 3.74 10.84
CA PHE A 139 2.30 4.33 12.00
C PHE A 139 0.81 4.03 11.92
N THR A 140 0.22 3.70 13.05
CA THR A 140 -1.23 3.52 13.13
C THR A 140 -1.95 4.86 12.97
N PRO A 141 -3.23 4.87 12.57
CA PRO A 141 -4.00 6.10 12.36
C PRO A 141 -4.03 7.05 13.56
N ASN A 142 -4.05 6.53 14.79
CA ASN A 142 -4.05 7.35 16.00
C ASN A 142 -2.71 8.06 16.29
N GLN A 143 -1.62 7.70 15.61
CA GLN A 143 -0.34 8.37 15.70
C GLN A 143 -0.30 9.69 14.91
N GLY A 144 -1.23 9.91 13.97
CA GLY A 144 -1.28 11.09 13.10
C GLY A 144 -1.12 12.42 13.82
N LYS A 145 -1.64 12.53 15.06
CA LYS A 145 -1.53 13.74 15.91
C LYS A 145 -0.09 14.14 16.29
N TYR A 146 0.87 13.21 16.12
CA TYR A 146 2.28 13.42 16.44
C TYR A 146 3.17 13.61 15.21
N LEU A 147 2.64 13.40 14.00
CA LEU A 147 3.43 13.29 12.76
C LEU A 147 3.63 14.62 12.03
N TYR A 148 3.26 15.77 12.62
CA TYR A 148 3.41 17.10 12.00
C TYR A 148 2.84 17.16 10.58
N LEU A 149 1.63 16.65 10.42
CA LEU A 149 0.95 16.61 9.14
C LEU A 149 0.60 18.02 8.63
N ASP A 150 0.53 18.16 7.33
CA ASP A 150 0.06 19.35 6.65
C ASP A 150 -1.43 19.63 6.94
N LYS A 151 -1.95 20.73 6.40
CA LYS A 151 -3.35 21.14 6.60
C LYS A 151 -4.37 20.11 6.09
N THR A 152 -3.97 19.25 5.15
CA THR A 152 -4.82 18.19 4.61
C THR A 152 -4.82 16.93 5.50
N GLY A 153 -3.88 16.82 6.43
CA GLY A 153 -3.68 15.64 7.26
C GLY A 153 -3.12 14.43 6.50
N CYS A 154 -2.62 14.66 5.29
CA CYS A 154 -2.20 13.57 4.39
C CYS A 154 -0.69 13.38 4.30
N LYS A 155 0.11 14.43 4.53
CA LYS A 155 1.56 14.38 4.38
C LYS A 155 2.25 15.16 5.48
N SER A 156 3.36 14.65 5.98
CA SER A 156 4.29 15.37 6.82
C SER A 156 5.39 16.01 5.95
N GLY A 157 5.88 17.18 6.37
CA GLY A 157 7.08 17.78 5.80
C GLY A 157 8.38 17.13 6.30
N ILE A 158 8.30 16.11 7.15
CA ILE A 158 9.44 15.48 7.80
C ILE A 158 9.84 14.22 7.05
N SER A 159 11.13 14.10 6.74
CA SER A 159 11.75 12.84 6.31
C SER A 159 12.31 12.13 7.55
N PHE A 160 11.79 10.94 7.84
CA PHE A 160 12.15 10.21 9.06
C PHE A 160 13.62 9.82 9.14
N TRP A 161 14.29 9.66 8.01
CA TRP A 161 15.70 9.19 7.97
C TRP A 161 16.72 10.30 7.72
N THR A 162 16.30 11.44 7.18
CA THR A 162 17.25 12.50 6.78
C THR A 162 17.17 13.74 7.64
N ASP A 163 16.05 13.98 8.32
CA ASP A 163 15.86 15.15 9.15
C ASP A 163 16.38 14.91 10.58
N ASP A 164 16.81 15.98 11.22
CA ASP A 164 17.14 15.97 12.64
C ASP A 164 15.85 15.88 13.47
N LEU A 165 15.50 14.68 13.90
CA LEU A 165 14.28 14.39 14.62
C LEU A 165 14.18 15.09 15.98
N LEU A 166 15.30 15.57 16.55
CA LEU A 166 15.30 16.35 17.79
C LEU A 166 14.55 17.68 17.65
N GLN A 167 14.44 18.20 16.42
CA GLN A 167 13.67 19.40 16.14
C GLN A 167 12.15 19.17 16.18
N TYR A 168 11.73 17.89 16.27
CA TYR A 168 10.34 17.49 16.23
C TYR A 168 9.91 16.71 17.48
N PRO A 169 9.82 17.35 18.66
CA PRO A 169 9.64 16.66 19.96
C PRO A 169 8.35 15.85 20.08
N LYS A 170 7.33 16.08 19.22
CA LYS A 170 6.15 15.22 19.20
C LYS A 170 6.46 13.83 18.64
N LEU A 171 7.47 13.70 17.76
CA LEU A 171 7.85 12.40 17.20
C LEU A 171 8.39 11.43 18.26
N GLU A 172 8.99 11.92 19.35
CA GLU A 172 9.43 11.08 20.47
C GLU A 172 8.27 10.30 21.12
N LYS A 173 7.05 10.80 20.97
CA LYS A 173 5.83 10.16 21.51
C LYS A 173 5.19 9.18 20.53
N THR A 174 5.74 9.07 19.31
CA THR A 174 5.18 8.15 18.32
C THR A 174 5.63 6.72 18.57
N GLN A 175 4.73 5.80 18.28
CA GLN A 175 5.04 4.40 18.16
C GLN A 175 4.92 4.01 16.68
N TYR A 176 5.83 3.20 16.21
CA TYR A 176 5.85 2.73 14.83
C TYR A 176 6.35 1.28 14.76
N VAL A 177 6.13 0.67 13.62
CA VAL A 177 6.70 -0.63 13.28
C VAL A 177 7.62 -0.44 12.08
N GLU A 178 8.82 -1.00 12.18
CA GLU A 178 9.76 -1.06 11.07
C GLU A 178 9.60 -2.38 10.32
N VAL A 179 9.57 -2.30 9.01
CA VAL A 179 9.49 -3.44 8.10
C VAL A 179 10.61 -3.33 7.08
N VAL A 180 11.30 -4.42 6.83
CA VAL A 180 12.26 -4.54 5.74
C VAL A 180 11.67 -5.45 4.67
N LEU A 181 11.57 -4.94 3.45
CA LEU A 181 11.13 -5.69 2.28
C LEU A 181 12.33 -6.10 1.44
N TYR A 182 12.43 -7.39 1.22
CA TYR A 182 13.37 -8.02 0.32
C TYR A 182 12.75 -8.31 -1.05
N PRO A 183 13.56 -8.54 -2.09
CA PRO A 183 13.05 -8.94 -3.39
C PRO A 183 12.12 -10.15 -3.30
N GLY A 184 10.98 -10.07 -3.99
CA GLY A 184 9.94 -11.10 -3.96
C GLY A 184 8.90 -10.95 -2.86
N GLN A 185 9.05 -9.95 -1.99
CA GLN A 185 8.09 -9.66 -0.95
C GLN A 185 7.15 -8.52 -1.34
N MET A 186 5.92 -8.60 -0.87
CA MET A 186 4.88 -7.59 -1.03
C MET A 186 4.29 -7.23 0.34
N ILE A 187 4.11 -5.95 0.60
CA ILE A 187 3.37 -5.48 1.78
C ILE A 187 2.03 -4.86 1.39
N TYR A 188 1.01 -5.19 2.17
CA TYR A 188 -0.25 -4.48 2.21
C TYR A 188 -0.21 -3.43 3.31
N ILE A 189 -0.54 -2.17 2.96
CA ILE A 189 -0.69 -1.07 3.91
C ILE A 189 -2.18 -0.69 3.97
N PRO A 190 -2.81 -0.79 5.16
CA PRO A 190 -4.23 -0.51 5.33
C PRO A 190 -4.58 0.96 5.12
N TYR A 191 -5.83 1.23 4.78
CA TYR A 191 -6.39 2.58 4.72
C TYR A 191 -6.20 3.33 6.05
N GLN A 192 -5.87 4.62 5.94
CA GLN A 192 -5.59 5.57 7.02
C GLN A 192 -4.27 5.36 7.80
N TRP A 193 -3.53 4.29 7.59
CA TRP A 193 -2.19 4.16 8.14
C TRP A 193 -1.25 5.20 7.53
N TYR A 194 -0.22 5.58 8.28
CA TYR A 194 0.86 6.41 7.77
C TYR A 194 2.09 5.57 7.54
N TRP A 195 2.86 5.93 6.54
CA TRP A 195 4.07 5.21 6.19
C TRP A 195 5.09 6.15 5.55
N ALA A 196 6.36 5.76 5.65
CA ALA A 196 7.46 6.34 4.90
C ALA A 196 8.41 5.21 4.50
N SER A 197 9.24 5.43 3.50
CA SER A 197 10.19 4.43 3.02
C SER A 197 11.60 4.99 2.81
N LEU A 198 12.59 4.10 2.93
CA LEU A 198 13.99 4.32 2.59
C LEU A 198 14.45 3.16 1.70
N ASN A 199 15.10 3.47 0.60
CA ASN A 199 15.80 2.47 -0.22
C ASN A 199 17.23 2.29 0.33
N GLU A 200 17.54 1.12 0.90
CA GLU A 200 18.91 0.82 1.34
C GLU A 200 19.84 0.54 0.16
N GLU A 201 19.28 0.07 -0.92
CA GLU A 201 19.96 -0.26 -2.18
C GLU A 201 19.19 0.33 -3.36
N ASP A 202 19.84 0.31 -4.54
CA ASP A 202 19.17 0.59 -5.81
C ASP A 202 17.96 -0.33 -5.98
N SER A 203 16.78 0.26 -5.98
CA SER A 203 15.52 -0.42 -5.82
C SER A 203 14.65 -0.36 -7.08
N PHE A 204 13.97 -1.48 -7.33
CA PHE A 204 12.87 -1.59 -8.27
C PHE A 204 11.63 -2.01 -7.49
N THR A 205 10.68 -1.10 -7.36
CA THR A 205 9.47 -1.26 -6.54
C THR A 205 8.22 -1.04 -7.38
N VAL A 206 7.22 -1.87 -7.20
CA VAL A 206 5.89 -1.68 -7.78
C VAL A 206 4.91 -1.27 -6.70
N TYR A 207 4.23 -0.16 -6.93
CA TYR A 207 3.12 0.32 -6.11
C TYR A 207 1.82 0.05 -6.84
N HIS A 208 0.92 -0.67 -6.22
CA HIS A 208 -0.42 -0.91 -6.76
C HIS A 208 -1.47 -0.37 -5.79
N LYS A 209 -2.26 0.59 -6.27
CA LYS A 209 -3.35 1.21 -5.54
C LYS A 209 -4.67 0.77 -6.15
N SER A 210 -5.62 0.34 -5.34
CA SER A 210 -6.94 -0.01 -5.83
C SER A 210 -8.05 0.47 -4.92
N GLU A 211 -9.18 0.84 -5.55
CA GLU A 211 -10.39 1.35 -4.92
C GLU A 211 -11.59 0.61 -5.46
N SER A 212 -12.51 0.23 -4.57
CA SER A 212 -13.83 -0.27 -4.97
C SER A 212 -14.74 0.89 -5.34
N PHE A 213 -15.86 0.58 -5.96
CA PHE A 213 -16.88 1.57 -6.23
C PHE A 213 -17.31 2.32 -4.96
N PHE A 214 -17.46 1.61 -3.85
CA PHE A 214 -17.87 2.19 -2.56
C PHE A 214 -16.75 2.97 -1.86
N SER A 215 -15.52 2.45 -1.86
CA SER A 215 -14.40 3.11 -1.17
C SER A 215 -14.05 4.46 -1.81
N ARG A 216 -14.28 4.62 -3.10
CA ARG A 216 -14.03 5.87 -3.83
C ARG A 216 -14.81 7.06 -3.28
N PHE A 217 -16.01 6.84 -2.73
CA PHE A 217 -16.81 7.92 -2.11
C PHE A 217 -16.40 8.27 -0.70
N ILE A 218 -15.57 7.44 -0.07
CA ILE A 218 -15.18 7.58 1.34
C ILE A 218 -13.74 8.08 1.46
N CYS A 219 -12.89 7.67 0.53
CA CYS A 219 -11.46 7.99 0.53
C CYS A 219 -11.11 9.26 -0.27
N SER A 220 -12.11 9.95 -0.83
CA SER A 220 -11.96 11.21 -1.60
C SER A 220 -11.88 12.43 -0.71
#